data_fd5bc1fafb5ece78763e0b416c0bb6a6
#
_entry.id   fd5bc1fafb5ece78763e0b416c0bb6a6
#
_cell.length_a   1.000
_cell.length_b   1.000
_cell.length_c   1.000
_cell.angle_alpha   90.00
_cell.angle_beta   90.00
_cell.angle_gamma   90.00
#
_symmetry.space_group_name_H-M   'P 1'
#
loop_
_entity.id
_entity.type
_entity.pdbx_description
1 polymer ?
#
loop_
_entity_poly.entity_id
_entity_poly.type
_entity_poly.pdbx_seq_one_letter_code
_entity_poly.pdbx_strand_id
1 'polypeptide(L)'
;MKYLKHFLPSLFIVLALLTFSLGSHYPTIFLVGFSVFIILGDILFKKQTTVQKFSYPSILNLSIYINLPFLFILIFFVVFVFSNYSPIWVANLYDDFLFIDLLNIKSSATLLDKFSIIISTTLFIGILGTVPGHELTHRKKDKFDMFIGNWMLAFSWDCAFAIEHVYGHHKNVGLPEDPATAKRGESLYSFIMRAIYKEQIVAWKIEMARLKRRNHYFLSFHNKMIVGYFRSIIIMVIAYSIGGIIGMAIFLLCAILAKSLLETINYSE
;
A
#
# COMPACT_ATOMS: atom_id res chain seq x y z
N MET A 1 -21.73 -6.87 14.90
CA MET A 1 -21.61 -5.67 14.05
C MET A 1 -20.39 -4.80 14.39
N LYS A 2 -19.99 -4.66 15.68
CA LYS A 2 -18.89 -3.80 16.14
C LYS A 2 -17.51 -4.11 15.49
N TYR A 3 -17.18 -5.38 15.25
CA TYR A 3 -15.95 -5.82 14.60
C TYR A 3 -16.02 -5.81 13.07
N LEU A 4 -17.22 -6.06 12.51
CA LEU A 4 -17.42 -6.25 11.07
C LEU A 4 -16.97 -5.05 10.22
N LYS A 5 -17.17 -3.83 10.73
CA LYS A 5 -16.75 -2.60 10.03
C LYS A 5 -15.25 -2.53 9.74
N HIS A 6 -14.41 -3.20 10.57
CA HIS A 6 -12.96 -3.23 10.39
C HIS A 6 -12.52 -4.17 9.26
N PHE A 7 -13.41 -5.09 8.82
CA PHE A 7 -13.18 -5.95 7.65
C PHE A 7 -13.71 -5.32 6.35
N LEU A 8 -14.28 -4.12 6.41
CA LEU A 8 -14.82 -3.45 5.23
C LEU A 8 -13.77 -3.26 4.12
N PRO A 9 -12.53 -2.83 4.40
CA PRO A 9 -11.47 -2.76 3.39
C PRO A 9 -11.18 -4.11 2.73
N SER A 10 -11.11 -5.18 3.53
CA SER A 10 -10.92 -6.55 3.03
C SER A 10 -12.10 -7.04 2.18
N LEU A 11 -13.32 -6.65 2.52
CA LEU A 11 -14.50 -6.94 1.70
C LEU A 11 -14.43 -6.23 0.34
N PHE A 12 -14.03 -4.97 0.31
CA PHE A 12 -13.94 -4.21 -0.94
C PHE A 12 -12.86 -4.74 -1.88
N ILE A 13 -11.72 -5.21 -1.40
CA ILE A 13 -10.73 -5.81 -2.29
C ILE A 13 -11.22 -7.15 -2.87
N VAL A 14 -11.96 -7.95 -2.10
CA VAL A 14 -12.61 -9.17 -2.61
C VAL A 14 -13.63 -8.81 -3.69
N LEU A 15 -14.48 -7.81 -3.45
CA LEU A 15 -15.42 -7.31 -4.45
C LEU A 15 -14.70 -6.77 -5.70
N ALA A 16 -13.57 -6.06 -5.53
CA ALA A 16 -12.75 -5.60 -6.65
C ALA A 16 -12.24 -6.78 -7.48
N LEU A 17 -11.64 -7.78 -6.86
CA LEU A 17 -11.12 -8.96 -7.57
C LEU A 17 -12.23 -9.72 -8.28
N LEU A 18 -13.40 -9.89 -7.65
CA LEU A 18 -14.56 -10.54 -8.26
C LEU A 18 -15.12 -9.73 -9.44
N THR A 19 -15.23 -8.40 -9.31
CA THR A 19 -15.72 -7.56 -10.42
C THR A 19 -14.70 -7.48 -11.54
N PHE A 20 -13.40 -7.38 -11.22
CA PHE A 20 -12.34 -7.42 -12.23
C PHE A 20 -12.34 -8.76 -12.98
N SER A 21 -12.65 -9.88 -12.30
CA SER A 21 -12.73 -11.21 -12.92
C SER A 21 -13.83 -11.35 -13.96
N LEU A 22 -14.83 -10.49 -13.94
CA LEU A 22 -15.87 -10.47 -14.98
C LEU A 22 -15.37 -9.88 -16.30
N GLY A 23 -14.21 -9.20 -16.31
CA GLY A 23 -13.65 -8.57 -17.51
C GLY A 23 -14.48 -7.37 -17.98
N SER A 24 -14.31 -6.96 -19.22
CA SER A 24 -15.05 -5.92 -19.96
C SER A 24 -15.93 -4.97 -19.12
N HIS A 25 -15.62 -3.69 -19.04
CA HIS A 25 -16.33 -2.62 -18.32
C HIS A 25 -16.51 -2.78 -16.79
N TYR A 26 -16.46 -4.00 -16.24
CA TYR A 26 -16.68 -4.22 -14.80
C TYR A 26 -15.60 -3.59 -13.90
N PRO A 27 -14.30 -3.57 -14.26
CA PRO A 27 -13.30 -2.82 -13.47
C PRO A 27 -13.61 -1.33 -13.39
N THR A 28 -14.12 -0.74 -14.48
CA THR A 28 -14.52 0.67 -14.53
C THR A 28 -15.78 0.91 -13.69
N ILE A 29 -16.77 0.03 -13.80
CA ILE A 29 -17.99 0.09 -12.96
C ILE A 29 -17.63 0.00 -11.49
N PHE A 30 -16.71 -0.90 -11.12
CA PHE A 30 -16.24 -1.02 -9.75
C PHE A 30 -15.60 0.29 -9.25
N LEU A 31 -14.67 0.88 -10.00
CA LEU A 31 -14.00 2.11 -9.60
C LEU A 31 -15.01 3.24 -9.37
N VAL A 32 -15.95 3.43 -10.30
CA VAL A 32 -17.00 4.45 -10.18
C VAL A 32 -17.89 4.17 -8.95
N GLY A 33 -18.37 2.94 -8.81
CA GLY A 33 -19.24 2.54 -7.68
C GLY A 33 -18.53 2.69 -6.33
N PHE A 34 -17.24 2.30 -6.25
CA PHE A 34 -16.43 2.45 -5.06
C PHE A 34 -16.21 3.92 -4.69
N SER A 35 -15.92 4.78 -5.69
CA SER A 35 -15.76 6.22 -5.49
C SER A 35 -17.06 6.86 -5.00
N VAL A 36 -18.18 6.52 -5.62
CA VAL A 36 -19.52 7.00 -5.17
C VAL A 36 -19.81 6.52 -3.75
N PHE A 37 -19.49 5.26 -3.42
CA PHE A 37 -19.68 4.74 -2.06
C PHE A 37 -18.87 5.51 -1.01
N ILE A 38 -17.62 5.85 -1.31
CA ILE A 38 -16.77 6.65 -0.39
C ILE A 38 -17.38 8.04 -0.21
N ILE A 39 -17.72 8.73 -1.30
CA ILE A 39 -18.29 10.10 -1.25
C ILE A 39 -19.61 10.11 -0.49
N LEU A 40 -20.53 9.18 -0.79
CA LEU A 40 -21.79 9.07 -0.09
C LEU A 40 -21.60 8.70 1.39
N GLY A 41 -20.62 7.83 1.67
CA GLY A 41 -20.25 7.46 3.04
C GLY A 41 -19.80 8.68 3.85
N ASP A 42 -18.95 9.53 3.28
CA ASP A 42 -18.48 10.74 3.95
C ASP A 42 -19.62 11.76 4.18
N ILE A 43 -20.54 11.91 3.23
CA ILE A 43 -21.69 12.80 3.34
C ILE A 43 -22.73 12.28 4.36
N LEU A 44 -23.03 10.97 4.34
CA LEU A 44 -24.14 10.40 5.08
C LEU A 44 -23.80 10.00 6.53
N PHE A 45 -22.55 9.58 6.76
CA PHE A 45 -22.15 9.10 8.08
C PHE A 45 -21.44 10.18 8.88
N LYS A 46 -22.01 10.48 10.04
CA LYS A 46 -21.39 11.43 10.98
C LYS A 46 -20.09 10.88 11.56
N LYS A 47 -19.14 11.77 11.79
CA LYS A 47 -17.87 11.46 12.46
C LYS A 47 -18.11 10.78 13.80
N GLN A 48 -17.54 9.59 14.00
CA GLN A 48 -17.66 8.86 15.26
C GLN A 48 -16.72 9.45 16.30
N THR A 49 -17.27 10.11 17.32
CA THR A 49 -16.52 10.76 18.39
C THR A 49 -16.31 9.90 19.64
N THR A 50 -17.01 8.76 19.74
CA THR A 50 -16.93 7.88 20.92
C THR A 50 -15.86 6.82 20.76
N VAL A 51 -14.96 6.72 21.76
CA VAL A 51 -13.96 5.64 21.83
C VAL A 51 -14.66 4.30 22.08
N GLN A 52 -14.51 3.38 21.13
CA GLN A 52 -15.09 2.03 21.27
C GLN A 52 -14.13 1.12 22.04
N LYS A 53 -14.65 0.46 23.08
CA LYS A 53 -13.91 -0.61 23.77
C LYS A 53 -14.19 -1.95 23.09
N PHE A 54 -13.14 -2.73 22.82
CA PHE A 54 -13.21 -4.05 22.19
C PHE A 54 -12.78 -5.13 23.17
N SER A 55 -13.61 -6.16 23.34
CA SER A 55 -13.33 -7.29 24.23
C SER A 55 -12.29 -8.26 23.66
N TYR A 56 -12.18 -8.33 22.33
CA TYR A 56 -11.29 -9.24 21.62
C TYR A 56 -10.40 -8.47 20.62
N PRO A 57 -9.28 -7.85 21.06
CA PRO A 57 -8.38 -7.08 20.20
C PRO A 57 -7.77 -7.93 19.05
N SER A 58 -7.61 -9.24 19.25
CA SER A 58 -7.11 -10.17 18.25
C SER A 58 -7.93 -10.19 16.95
N ILE A 59 -9.26 -9.98 17.05
CA ILE A 59 -10.13 -9.89 15.86
C ILE A 59 -9.81 -8.64 15.05
N LEU A 60 -9.49 -7.52 15.72
CA LEU A 60 -9.06 -6.29 15.04
C LEU A 60 -7.70 -6.48 14.38
N ASN A 61 -6.77 -7.14 15.05
CA ASN A 61 -5.46 -7.45 14.48
C ASN A 61 -5.62 -8.34 13.24
N LEU A 62 -6.51 -9.36 13.29
CA LEU A 62 -6.79 -10.22 12.15
C LEU A 62 -7.31 -9.41 10.95
N SER A 63 -8.21 -8.42 11.16
CA SER A 63 -8.72 -7.57 10.08
C SER A 63 -7.62 -6.73 9.40
N ILE A 64 -6.53 -6.45 10.12
CA ILE A 64 -5.35 -5.78 9.56
C ILE A 64 -4.47 -6.80 8.83
N TYR A 65 -4.13 -7.92 9.48
CA TYR A 65 -3.14 -8.87 8.93
C TYR A 65 -3.59 -9.52 7.63
N ILE A 66 -4.90 -9.79 7.47
CA ILE A 66 -5.46 -10.38 6.24
C ILE A 66 -5.27 -9.48 5.00
N ASN A 67 -5.00 -8.20 5.18
CA ASN A 67 -4.75 -7.28 4.07
C ASN A 67 -3.45 -7.61 3.33
N LEU A 68 -2.44 -8.15 4.03
CA LEU A 68 -1.16 -8.47 3.39
C LEU A 68 -1.28 -9.54 2.28
N PRO A 69 -1.89 -10.71 2.49
CA PRO A 69 -2.11 -11.66 1.41
C PRO A 69 -2.99 -11.09 0.29
N PHE A 70 -4.00 -10.28 0.60
CA PHE A 70 -4.81 -9.64 -0.44
C PHE A 70 -4.00 -8.66 -1.31
N LEU A 71 -3.04 -7.94 -0.75
CA LEU A 71 -2.15 -7.09 -1.53
C LEU A 71 -1.29 -7.91 -2.52
N PHE A 72 -0.76 -9.06 -2.09
CA PHE A 72 -0.04 -9.95 -3.00
C PHE A 72 -0.94 -10.46 -4.13
N ILE A 73 -2.14 -10.93 -3.80
CA ILE A 73 -3.11 -11.40 -4.79
C ILE A 73 -3.43 -10.28 -5.78
N LEU A 74 -3.74 -9.08 -5.31
CA LEU A 74 -4.07 -7.95 -6.17
C LEU A 74 -2.90 -7.57 -7.10
N ILE A 75 -1.69 -7.43 -6.57
CA ILE A 75 -0.53 -7.03 -7.38
C ILE A 75 -0.19 -8.08 -8.44
N PHE A 76 -0.23 -9.36 -8.08
CA PHE A 76 0.04 -10.42 -9.06
C PHE A 76 -1.03 -10.49 -10.14
N PHE A 77 -2.30 -10.30 -9.78
CA PHE A 77 -3.39 -10.12 -10.72
C PHE A 77 -3.11 -8.98 -11.71
N VAL A 78 -2.83 -7.79 -11.20
CA VAL A 78 -2.59 -6.60 -12.02
C VAL A 78 -1.39 -6.79 -12.93
N VAL A 79 -0.28 -7.25 -12.39
CA VAL A 79 0.94 -7.52 -13.17
C VAL A 79 0.68 -8.51 -14.30
N PHE A 80 -0.11 -9.57 -14.05
CA PHE A 80 -0.47 -10.54 -15.08
C PHE A 80 -1.33 -9.91 -16.18
N VAL A 81 -2.35 -9.13 -15.83
CA VAL A 81 -3.25 -8.48 -16.81
C VAL A 81 -2.49 -7.56 -17.75
N PHE A 82 -1.47 -6.86 -17.28
CA PHE A 82 -0.66 -5.94 -18.07
C PHE A 82 0.54 -6.59 -18.77
N SER A 83 0.90 -7.82 -18.43
CA SER A 83 2.07 -8.49 -18.99
C SER A 83 1.95 -8.72 -20.51
N ASN A 84 3.08 -8.78 -21.21
CA ASN A 84 3.10 -9.17 -22.63
C ASN A 84 2.97 -10.68 -22.85
N TYR A 85 3.21 -11.49 -21.83
CA TYR A 85 3.08 -12.94 -21.84
C TYR A 85 2.20 -13.40 -20.68
N SER A 86 1.72 -14.64 -20.78
CA SER A 86 0.76 -15.20 -19.82
C SER A 86 1.35 -16.47 -19.20
N PRO A 87 2.10 -16.37 -18.09
CA PRO A 87 2.64 -17.56 -17.44
C PRO A 87 1.47 -18.44 -16.94
N ILE A 88 1.34 -19.61 -17.57
CA ILE A 88 0.22 -20.56 -17.35
C ILE A 88 0.10 -20.94 -15.88
N TRP A 89 1.22 -21.11 -15.19
CA TRP A 89 1.20 -21.45 -13.76
C TRP A 89 0.52 -20.40 -12.88
N VAL A 90 0.63 -19.11 -13.25
CA VAL A 90 -0.09 -18.02 -12.54
C VAL A 90 -1.58 -18.08 -12.86
N ALA A 91 -1.94 -18.29 -14.14
CA ALA A 91 -3.33 -18.40 -14.56
C ALA A 91 -4.02 -19.57 -13.82
N ASN A 92 -3.39 -20.75 -13.81
CA ASN A 92 -3.92 -21.92 -13.12
C ASN A 92 -4.06 -21.68 -11.60
N LEU A 93 -3.09 -21.01 -10.97
CA LEU A 93 -3.18 -20.70 -9.54
C LEU A 93 -4.39 -19.82 -9.20
N TYR A 94 -4.73 -18.84 -10.06
CA TYR A 94 -5.91 -18.01 -9.86
C TYR A 94 -7.20 -18.76 -10.17
N ASP A 95 -7.22 -19.60 -11.18
CA ASP A 95 -8.40 -20.42 -11.53
C ASP A 95 -8.67 -21.47 -10.45
N ASP A 96 -7.67 -22.26 -10.05
CA ASP A 96 -7.79 -23.37 -9.09
C ASP A 96 -8.18 -22.90 -7.67
N PHE A 97 -7.62 -21.77 -7.19
CA PHE A 97 -7.81 -21.33 -5.80
C PHE A 97 -8.78 -20.17 -5.62
N LEU A 98 -8.98 -19.34 -6.65
CA LEU A 98 -9.79 -18.14 -6.54
C LEU A 98 -10.96 -18.11 -7.52
N PHE A 99 -11.05 -19.10 -8.42
CA PHE A 99 -12.06 -19.17 -9.49
C PHE A 99 -12.05 -17.94 -10.40
N ILE A 100 -10.84 -17.44 -10.70
CA ILE A 100 -10.60 -16.24 -11.50
C ILE A 100 -9.86 -16.60 -12.79
N ASP A 101 -10.53 -16.47 -13.94
CA ASP A 101 -9.93 -16.65 -15.27
C ASP A 101 -9.14 -15.40 -15.70
N LEU A 102 -7.84 -15.37 -15.37
CA LEU A 102 -6.93 -14.26 -15.69
C LEU A 102 -6.75 -14.07 -17.21
N LEU A 103 -6.85 -15.13 -18.02
CA LEU A 103 -6.68 -15.04 -19.46
C LEU A 103 -7.85 -14.32 -20.10
N ASN A 104 -9.07 -14.62 -19.68
CA ASN A 104 -10.27 -13.92 -20.14
C ASN A 104 -10.21 -12.42 -19.80
N ILE A 105 -9.85 -12.08 -18.55
CA ILE A 105 -9.74 -10.68 -18.14
C ILE A 105 -8.71 -9.94 -18.99
N LYS A 106 -7.54 -10.55 -19.18
CA LYS A 106 -6.45 -9.95 -19.97
C LYS A 106 -6.86 -9.65 -21.40
N SER A 107 -7.65 -10.53 -22.02
CA SER A 107 -8.11 -10.39 -23.40
C SER A 107 -9.30 -9.43 -23.54
N SER A 108 -10.18 -9.36 -22.53
CA SER A 108 -11.43 -8.57 -22.57
C SER A 108 -11.30 -7.15 -22.01
N ALA A 109 -10.26 -6.86 -21.22
CA ALA A 109 -10.07 -5.55 -20.58
C ALA A 109 -9.80 -4.44 -21.60
N THR A 110 -10.67 -3.45 -21.62
CA THR A 110 -10.52 -2.22 -22.44
C THR A 110 -9.42 -1.32 -21.88
N LEU A 111 -9.03 -0.29 -22.62
CA LEU A 111 -8.07 0.70 -22.12
C LEU A 111 -8.59 1.41 -20.86
N LEU A 112 -9.88 1.73 -20.81
CA LEU A 112 -10.52 2.37 -19.66
C LEU A 112 -10.52 1.44 -18.44
N ASP A 113 -10.73 0.14 -18.64
CA ASP A 113 -10.64 -0.85 -17.55
C ASP A 113 -9.23 -0.95 -17.01
N LYS A 114 -8.23 -0.93 -17.87
CA LYS A 114 -6.83 -0.92 -17.46
C LYS A 114 -6.48 0.30 -16.61
N PHE A 115 -6.93 1.50 -16.97
CA PHE A 115 -6.80 2.68 -16.13
C PHE A 115 -7.53 2.51 -14.80
N SER A 116 -8.74 1.99 -14.81
CA SER A 116 -9.53 1.76 -13.60
C SER A 116 -8.88 0.74 -12.67
N ILE A 117 -8.26 -0.31 -13.19
CA ILE A 117 -7.48 -1.29 -12.42
C ILE A 117 -6.27 -0.61 -11.76
N ILE A 118 -5.50 0.21 -12.49
CA ILE A 118 -4.35 0.93 -11.91
C ILE A 118 -4.79 1.84 -10.77
N ILE A 119 -5.83 2.66 -10.98
CA ILE A 119 -6.33 3.59 -9.96
C ILE A 119 -6.84 2.82 -8.74
N SER A 120 -7.67 1.79 -8.94
CA SER A 120 -8.18 0.96 -7.84
C SER A 120 -7.05 0.28 -7.07
N THR A 121 -6.05 -0.25 -7.78
CA THR A 121 -4.87 -0.88 -7.15
C THR A 121 -4.08 0.12 -6.32
N THR A 122 -3.87 1.31 -6.85
CA THR A 122 -3.22 2.42 -6.12
C THR A 122 -3.96 2.74 -4.82
N LEU A 123 -5.28 2.88 -4.89
CA LEU A 123 -6.13 3.13 -3.71
C LEU A 123 -6.04 1.98 -2.70
N PHE A 124 -6.07 0.73 -3.16
CA PHE A 124 -5.95 -0.42 -2.26
C PHE A 124 -4.56 -0.57 -1.64
N ILE A 125 -3.48 -0.23 -2.33
CA ILE A 125 -2.14 -0.15 -1.70
C ILE A 125 -2.16 0.87 -0.56
N GLY A 126 -2.80 2.04 -0.73
CA GLY A 126 -3.00 3.01 0.33
C GLY A 126 -3.83 2.46 1.49
N ILE A 127 -5.04 1.98 1.21
CA ILE A 127 -6.04 1.56 2.21
C ILE A 127 -5.62 0.28 2.95
N LEU A 128 -5.09 -0.72 2.25
CA LEU A 128 -4.75 -2.04 2.82
C LEU A 128 -3.27 -2.16 3.18
N GLY A 129 -2.41 -1.35 2.60
CA GLY A 129 -0.97 -1.37 2.82
C GLY A 129 -0.51 -0.21 3.69
N THR A 130 -0.57 1.02 3.16
CA THR A 130 0.05 2.18 3.81
C THR A 130 -0.61 2.52 5.14
N VAL A 131 -1.95 2.65 5.20
CA VAL A 131 -2.66 3.00 6.43
C VAL A 131 -2.49 1.95 7.54
N PRO A 132 -2.76 0.65 7.33
CA PRO A 132 -2.53 -0.34 8.38
C PRO A 132 -1.04 -0.60 8.63
N GLY A 133 -0.16 -0.48 7.64
CA GLY A 133 1.29 -0.54 7.82
C GLY A 133 1.79 0.57 8.76
N HIS A 134 1.26 1.79 8.62
CA HIS A 134 1.47 2.91 9.54
C HIS A 134 1.11 2.50 10.98
N GLU A 135 -0.13 2.07 11.21
CA GLU A 135 -0.60 1.66 12.55
C GLU A 135 0.29 0.58 13.18
N LEU A 136 0.66 -0.45 12.41
CA LEU A 136 1.50 -1.55 12.90
C LEU A 136 2.92 -1.10 13.23
N THR A 137 3.50 -0.13 12.53
CA THR A 137 4.85 0.39 12.80
C THR A 137 4.93 1.22 14.09
N HIS A 138 3.82 1.72 14.62
CA HIS A 138 3.77 2.32 15.95
C HIS A 138 3.89 1.27 17.06
N ARG A 139 3.56 0.01 16.83
CA ARG A 139 3.61 -1.08 17.80
C ARG A 139 5.01 -1.70 17.91
N LYS A 140 6.02 -0.88 18.19
CA LYS A 140 7.47 -1.20 18.14
C LYS A 140 7.90 -2.40 18.97
N LYS A 141 7.16 -2.77 20.02
CA LYS A 141 7.47 -3.90 20.91
C LYS A 141 7.01 -5.24 20.33
N ASP A 142 6.02 -5.23 19.45
CA ASP A 142 5.52 -6.43 18.80
C ASP A 142 6.30 -6.70 17.50
N LYS A 143 7.04 -7.80 17.49
CA LYS A 143 7.87 -8.17 16.33
C LYS A 143 7.04 -8.62 15.13
N PHE A 144 5.87 -9.23 15.39
CA PHE A 144 4.98 -9.70 14.33
C PHE A 144 4.26 -8.54 13.67
N ASP A 145 3.73 -7.59 14.45
CA ASP A 145 3.15 -6.35 13.93
C ASP A 145 4.16 -5.57 13.08
N MET A 146 5.39 -5.41 13.58
CA MET A 146 6.47 -4.77 12.83
C MET A 146 6.84 -5.52 11.55
N PHE A 147 6.80 -6.86 11.56
CA PHE A 147 7.05 -7.66 10.36
C PHE A 147 5.97 -7.43 9.31
N ILE A 148 4.70 -7.58 9.67
CA ILE A 148 3.55 -7.39 8.76
C ILE A 148 3.50 -5.95 8.24
N GLY A 149 3.61 -4.95 9.14
CA GLY A 149 3.57 -3.53 8.76
C GLY A 149 4.67 -3.14 7.77
N ASN A 150 5.90 -3.62 7.98
CA ASN A 150 6.99 -3.36 7.04
C ASN A 150 6.80 -4.05 5.67
N TRP A 151 6.15 -5.22 5.60
CA TRP A 151 5.79 -5.84 4.33
C TRP A 151 4.67 -5.06 3.62
N MET A 152 3.70 -4.56 4.36
CA MET A 152 2.64 -3.71 3.80
C MET A 152 3.20 -2.42 3.20
N LEU A 153 4.09 -1.74 3.90
CA LEU A 153 4.76 -0.52 3.40
C LEU A 153 5.68 -0.78 2.19
N ALA A 154 6.16 -2.02 2.02
CA ALA A 154 6.98 -2.39 0.88
C ALA A 154 6.22 -2.30 -0.46
N PHE A 155 4.89 -2.42 -0.47
CA PHE A 155 4.07 -2.29 -1.68
C PHE A 155 4.02 -0.85 -2.23
N SER A 156 4.22 0.15 -1.40
CA SER A 156 4.35 1.55 -1.81
C SER A 156 5.81 2.03 -1.88
N TRP A 157 6.79 1.13 -1.80
CA TRP A 157 8.22 1.47 -1.71
C TRP A 157 8.56 2.41 -0.55
N ASP A 158 7.72 2.44 0.47
CA ASP A 158 7.86 3.34 1.60
C ASP A 158 8.60 2.70 2.79
N CYS A 159 9.77 2.15 2.51
CA CYS A 159 10.62 1.52 3.53
C CYS A 159 11.18 2.53 4.55
N ALA A 160 11.21 3.81 4.20
CA ALA A 160 11.64 4.89 5.09
C ALA A 160 10.62 5.18 6.19
N PHE A 161 9.33 4.94 5.91
CA PHE A 161 8.21 5.34 6.76
C PHE A 161 8.35 4.86 8.22
N ALA A 162 8.62 3.59 8.43
CA ALA A 162 8.76 3.03 9.79
C ALA A 162 9.88 3.68 10.64
N ILE A 163 10.78 4.40 10.00
CA ILE A 163 11.90 5.10 10.65
C ILE A 163 11.64 6.58 10.71
N GLU A 164 11.39 7.20 9.53
CA GLU A 164 11.22 8.63 9.41
C GLU A 164 9.97 9.11 10.14
N HIS A 165 8.81 8.53 9.82
CA HIS A 165 7.56 8.92 10.43
C HIS A 165 7.59 8.84 11.96
N VAL A 166 8.13 7.74 12.49
CA VAL A 166 8.13 7.48 13.95
C VAL A 166 9.22 8.23 14.71
N TYR A 167 10.37 8.49 14.10
CA TYR A 167 11.53 9.10 14.79
C TYR A 167 11.91 10.47 14.22
N GLY A 168 11.41 10.86 13.06
CA GLY A 168 11.58 12.15 12.41
C GLY A 168 10.34 13.02 12.52
N HIS A 169 9.28 12.66 11.76
CA HIS A 169 8.04 13.43 11.66
C HIS A 169 7.37 13.66 13.04
N HIS A 170 7.06 12.62 13.81
CA HIS A 170 6.44 12.79 15.14
C HIS A 170 7.21 13.68 16.12
N LYS A 171 8.51 13.82 15.91
CA LYS A 171 9.34 14.72 16.72
C LYS A 171 9.29 16.16 16.22
N ASN A 172 9.16 16.34 14.93
CA ASN A 172 9.38 17.63 14.26
C ASN A 172 8.12 18.15 13.55
N VAL A 173 6.95 17.53 13.75
CA VAL A 173 5.69 17.91 13.08
C VAL A 173 5.43 19.42 13.24
N GLY A 174 5.12 20.11 12.14
CA GLY A 174 4.91 21.56 12.10
C GLY A 174 6.20 22.40 12.11
N LEU A 175 7.39 21.80 12.21
CA LEU A 175 8.67 22.52 12.14
C LEU A 175 9.22 22.53 10.69
N PRO A 176 10.06 23.51 10.33
CA PRO A 176 10.69 23.59 9.01
C PRO A 176 11.57 22.39 8.64
N GLU A 177 12.06 21.65 9.64
CA GLU A 177 12.90 20.45 9.50
C GLU A 177 12.08 19.22 9.10
N ASP A 178 10.78 19.22 9.36
CA ASP A 178 9.90 18.11 9.03
C ASP A 178 9.66 18.03 7.51
N PRO A 179 10.05 16.94 6.83
CA PRO A 179 9.79 16.79 5.40
C PRO A 179 8.31 16.66 5.06
N ALA A 180 7.50 16.11 5.96
CA ALA A 180 6.07 15.87 5.76
C ALA A 180 5.21 17.10 6.11
N THR A 181 5.78 18.18 6.59
CA THR A 181 5.07 19.46 6.79
C THR A 181 5.14 20.34 5.52
N ALA A 182 3.98 20.74 4.99
CA ALA A 182 3.88 21.63 3.83
C ALA A 182 4.33 23.06 4.18
N LYS A 183 5.02 23.72 3.27
CA LYS A 183 5.41 25.12 3.42
C LYS A 183 4.28 26.03 2.94
N ARG A 184 4.12 27.18 3.60
CA ARG A 184 3.13 28.17 3.17
C ARG A 184 3.36 28.58 1.70
N GLY A 185 2.32 28.40 0.87
CA GLY A 185 2.38 28.71 -0.57
C GLY A 185 3.06 27.65 -1.43
N GLU A 186 3.47 26.51 -0.87
CA GLU A 186 4.01 25.39 -1.65
C GLU A 186 2.90 24.69 -2.43
N SER A 187 3.13 24.37 -3.71
CA SER A 187 2.16 23.58 -4.49
C SER A 187 2.20 22.11 -4.09
N LEU A 188 1.07 21.41 -4.22
CA LEU A 188 0.96 19.99 -3.94
C LEU A 188 2.03 19.16 -4.68
N TYR A 189 2.26 19.42 -5.95
CA TYR A 189 3.23 18.66 -6.75
C TYR A 189 4.67 18.87 -6.25
N SER A 190 5.04 20.11 -5.91
CA SER A 190 6.35 20.44 -5.34
C SER A 190 6.53 19.79 -3.98
N PHE A 191 5.48 19.84 -3.17
CA PHE A 191 5.47 19.20 -1.86
C PHE A 191 5.71 17.68 -1.95
N ILE A 192 4.93 16.95 -2.77
CA ILE A 192 5.06 15.49 -2.93
C ILE A 192 6.51 15.11 -3.28
N MET A 193 7.08 15.74 -4.31
CA MET A 193 8.45 15.44 -4.74
C MET A 193 9.47 15.74 -3.65
N ARG A 194 9.31 16.87 -2.96
CA ARG A 194 10.20 17.27 -1.87
C ARG A 194 10.06 16.35 -0.66
N ALA A 195 8.84 16.00 -0.26
CA ALA A 195 8.57 15.16 0.89
C ALA A 195 9.18 13.78 0.68
N ILE A 196 8.82 13.08 -0.39
CA ILE A 196 9.36 11.74 -0.72
C ILE A 196 10.89 11.74 -0.69
N TYR A 197 11.55 12.73 -1.33
CA TYR A 197 13.01 12.79 -1.37
C TYR A 197 13.62 13.07 0.02
N LYS A 198 13.07 14.02 0.76
CA LYS A 198 13.63 14.41 2.07
C LYS A 198 13.39 13.37 3.15
N GLU A 199 12.24 12.71 3.15
CA GLU A 199 11.96 11.60 4.07
C GLU A 199 13.00 10.49 3.94
N GLN A 200 13.39 10.14 2.71
CA GLN A 200 14.46 9.17 2.49
C GLN A 200 15.79 9.64 3.14
N ILE A 201 16.17 10.90 2.95
CA ILE A 201 17.40 11.44 3.54
C ILE A 201 17.33 11.43 5.07
N VAL A 202 16.20 11.84 5.64
CA VAL A 202 16.01 11.87 7.10
C VAL A 202 16.04 10.46 7.68
N ALA A 203 15.32 9.51 7.05
CA ALA A 203 15.35 8.09 7.46
C ALA A 203 16.77 7.52 7.47
N TRP A 204 17.54 7.76 6.41
CA TRP A 204 18.94 7.33 6.34
C TRP A 204 19.80 7.96 7.44
N LYS A 205 19.68 9.25 7.71
CA LYS A 205 20.40 9.92 8.80
C LYS A 205 20.08 9.29 10.16
N ILE A 206 18.79 9.06 10.44
CA ILE A 206 18.34 8.42 11.69
C ILE A 206 18.90 7.00 11.81
N GLU A 207 18.82 6.21 10.74
CA GLU A 207 19.27 4.83 10.74
C GLU A 207 20.80 4.71 10.90
N MET A 208 21.56 5.55 10.20
CA MET A 208 23.02 5.60 10.33
C MET A 208 23.45 5.96 11.76
N ALA A 209 22.79 6.95 12.37
CA ALA A 209 23.06 7.30 13.75
C ALA A 209 22.71 6.16 14.73
N ARG A 210 21.64 5.39 14.44
CA ARG A 210 21.25 4.21 15.22
C ARG A 210 22.29 3.08 15.11
N LEU A 211 22.74 2.77 13.88
CA LEU A 211 23.73 1.73 13.62
C LEU A 211 25.07 2.06 14.31
N LYS A 212 25.53 3.31 14.21
CA LYS A 212 26.74 3.78 14.89
C LYS A 212 26.65 3.61 16.40
N ARG A 213 25.55 4.02 17.02
CA ARG A 213 25.34 3.86 18.50
C ARG A 213 25.31 2.41 18.97
N ARG A 214 24.90 1.47 18.06
CA ARG A 214 24.82 0.04 18.37
C ARG A 214 26.00 -0.77 17.87
N ASN A 215 27.00 -0.09 17.31
CA ASN A 215 28.20 -0.70 16.75
C ASN A 215 27.90 -1.77 15.67
N HIS A 216 26.89 -1.49 14.81
CA HIS A 216 26.52 -2.35 13.69
C HIS A 216 27.06 -1.81 12.37
N TYR A 217 27.43 -2.72 11.46
CA TYR A 217 27.87 -2.37 10.12
C TYR A 217 26.75 -1.86 9.23
N PHE A 218 27.10 -0.99 8.27
CA PHE A 218 26.19 -0.47 7.26
C PHE A 218 25.52 -1.60 6.46
N LEU A 219 26.32 -2.51 5.88
CA LEU A 219 25.86 -3.68 5.16
C LEU A 219 25.58 -4.83 6.15
N SER A 220 24.42 -4.76 6.81
CA SER A 220 24.00 -5.81 7.74
C SER A 220 22.47 -5.91 7.78
N PHE A 221 21.96 -7.07 8.18
CA PHE A 221 20.52 -7.26 8.44
C PHE A 221 19.99 -6.41 9.61
N HIS A 222 20.88 -5.76 10.36
CA HIS A 222 20.48 -4.78 11.38
C HIS A 222 20.11 -3.43 10.74
N ASN A 223 20.49 -3.17 9.50
CA ASN A 223 20.12 -1.96 8.78
C ASN A 223 18.68 -2.07 8.27
N LYS A 224 17.79 -1.36 8.94
CA LYS A 224 16.34 -1.42 8.64
C LYS A 224 16.00 -0.83 7.28
N MET A 225 16.77 0.16 6.79
CA MET A 225 16.58 0.71 5.45
C MET A 225 16.91 -0.31 4.38
N ILE A 226 18.06 -0.99 4.47
CA ILE A 226 18.45 -2.04 3.53
C ILE A 226 17.44 -3.17 3.53
N VAL A 227 17.04 -3.65 4.71
CA VAL A 227 16.02 -4.72 4.83
C VAL A 227 14.66 -4.26 4.29
N GLY A 228 14.31 -2.99 4.46
CA GLY A 228 13.10 -2.40 3.90
C GLY A 228 13.12 -2.43 2.36
N TYR A 229 14.16 -1.87 1.74
CA TYR A 229 14.32 -1.92 0.28
C TYR A 229 14.35 -3.36 -0.26
N PHE A 230 14.99 -4.28 0.46
CA PHE A 230 15.04 -5.68 0.05
C PHE A 230 13.63 -6.30 -0.08
N ARG A 231 12.68 -5.96 0.82
CA ARG A 231 11.29 -6.40 0.69
C ARG A 231 10.62 -5.85 -0.58
N SER A 232 10.79 -4.55 -0.86
CA SER A 232 10.23 -3.94 -2.08
C SER A 232 10.87 -4.54 -3.35
N ILE A 233 12.16 -4.82 -3.31
CA ILE A 233 12.88 -5.50 -4.41
C ILE A 233 12.34 -6.92 -4.62
N ILE A 234 12.05 -7.67 -3.56
CA ILE A 234 11.43 -9.01 -3.69
C ILE A 234 10.10 -8.91 -4.43
N ILE A 235 9.21 -8.00 -4.03
CA ILE A 235 7.93 -7.81 -4.71
C ILE A 235 8.15 -7.43 -6.19
N MET A 236 9.09 -6.54 -6.46
CA MET A 236 9.46 -6.11 -7.81
C MET A 236 10.00 -7.27 -8.66
N VAL A 237 10.86 -8.13 -8.11
CA VAL A 237 11.40 -9.31 -8.79
C VAL A 237 10.29 -10.31 -9.11
N ILE A 238 9.35 -10.52 -8.18
CA ILE A 238 8.18 -11.36 -8.44
C ILE A 238 7.30 -10.74 -9.53
N ALA A 239 7.05 -9.43 -9.48
CA ALA A 239 6.32 -8.72 -10.53
C ALA A 239 7.00 -8.86 -11.89
N TYR A 240 8.33 -8.80 -11.95
CA TYR A 240 9.10 -9.05 -13.17
C TYR A 240 8.97 -10.51 -13.63
N SER A 241 9.02 -11.48 -12.74
CA SER A 241 8.90 -12.91 -13.10
C SER A 241 7.52 -13.28 -13.66
N ILE A 242 6.47 -12.57 -13.23
CA ILE A 242 5.09 -12.77 -13.70
C ILE A 242 4.82 -11.99 -14.99
N GLY A 243 5.23 -10.72 -15.05
CA GLY A 243 4.81 -9.78 -16.09
C GLY A 243 5.94 -9.16 -16.93
N GLY A 244 7.18 -9.61 -16.74
CA GLY A 244 8.36 -9.02 -17.39
C GLY A 244 8.56 -7.55 -17.02
N ILE A 245 9.23 -6.82 -17.91
CA ILE A 245 9.52 -5.38 -17.70
C ILE A 245 8.25 -4.54 -17.55
N ILE A 246 7.18 -4.89 -18.27
CA ILE A 246 5.92 -4.16 -18.20
C ILE A 246 5.24 -4.41 -16.86
N GLY A 247 5.18 -5.67 -16.39
CA GLY A 247 4.63 -5.99 -15.08
C GLY A 247 5.37 -5.28 -13.95
N MET A 248 6.70 -5.27 -14.01
CA MET A 248 7.53 -4.51 -13.07
C MET A 248 7.23 -3.00 -13.12
N ALA A 249 7.11 -2.42 -14.32
CA ALA A 249 6.81 -1.00 -14.49
C ALA A 249 5.42 -0.62 -13.94
N ILE A 250 4.42 -1.47 -14.16
CA ILE A 250 3.06 -1.27 -13.63
C ILE A 250 3.06 -1.35 -12.10
N PHE A 251 3.77 -2.32 -11.51
CA PHE A 251 3.91 -2.37 -10.05
C PHE A 251 4.54 -1.09 -9.51
N LEU A 252 5.66 -0.63 -10.09
CA LEU A 252 6.33 0.60 -9.68
C LEU A 252 5.43 1.83 -9.83
N LEU A 253 4.67 1.91 -10.93
CA LEU A 253 3.69 2.99 -11.14
C LEU A 253 2.66 3.03 -10.01
N CYS A 254 2.02 1.89 -9.70
CA CYS A 254 1.05 1.81 -8.61
C CYS A 254 1.67 2.15 -7.25
N ALA A 255 2.90 1.72 -6.98
CA ALA A 255 3.63 2.00 -5.75
C ALA A 255 3.93 3.50 -5.59
N ILE A 256 4.43 4.16 -6.64
CA ILE A 256 4.72 5.61 -6.64
C ILE A 256 3.44 6.42 -6.47
N LEU A 257 2.37 6.05 -7.17
CA LEU A 257 1.07 6.71 -7.04
C LEU A 257 0.49 6.54 -5.62
N ALA A 258 0.63 5.36 -5.01
CA ALA A 258 0.18 5.11 -3.64
C ALA A 258 0.99 5.93 -2.60
N LYS A 259 2.31 6.04 -2.79
CA LYS A 259 3.13 6.93 -1.96
C LYS A 259 2.73 8.39 -2.15
N SER A 260 2.48 8.83 -3.39
CA SER A 260 2.02 10.19 -3.67
C SER A 260 0.66 10.51 -3.05
N LEU A 261 -0.23 9.52 -2.97
CA LEU A 261 -1.51 9.66 -2.26
C LEU A 261 -1.30 9.92 -0.76
N LEU A 262 -0.38 9.20 -0.11
CA LEU A 262 -0.03 9.46 1.29
C LEU A 262 0.45 10.90 1.48
N GLU A 263 1.35 11.37 0.60
CA GLU A 263 1.85 12.74 0.67
C GLU A 263 0.75 13.78 0.40
N THR A 264 -0.25 13.45 -0.41
CA THR A 264 -1.42 14.32 -0.62
C THR A 264 -2.22 14.48 0.68
N ILE A 265 -2.33 13.44 1.49
CA ILE A 265 -2.97 13.51 2.81
C ILE A 265 -2.13 14.39 3.74
N ASN A 266 -0.82 14.15 3.82
CA ASN A 266 0.10 14.97 4.63
C ASN A 266 0.06 16.46 4.25
N TYR A 267 -0.14 16.79 2.95
CA TYR A 267 -0.27 18.17 2.48
C TYR A 267 -1.54 18.86 3.00
N SER A 268 -2.61 18.08 3.23
CA SER A 268 -3.92 18.62 3.64
C SER A 268 -4.07 18.75 5.16
N GLU A 269 -3.21 18.14 5.94
CA GLU A 269 -3.18 18.23 7.42
C GLU A 269 -2.40 19.43 7.90
#